data_efe29baa174177e8cfddfb623bc05d32
#
_entry.id   efe29baa174177e8cfddfb623bc05d32
#
_cell.length_a   1.000
_cell.length_b   1.000
_cell.length_c   1.000
_cell.angle_alpha   90.00
_cell.angle_beta   90.00
_cell.angle_gamma   90.00
#
_symmetry.space_group_name_H-M   'P 1'
#
loop_
_entity.id
_entity.type
_entity.pdbx_description
1 polymer ?
#
loop_
_entity_poly.entity_id
_entity_poly.type
_entity_poly.pdbx_seq_one_letter_code
_entity_poly.pdbx_strand_id
1 'polypeptide(L)'
;MKNLKKVLSSAKILRWFILLGMAFVLPQAKAVNVIMQHNDLSRTGANTGETILTPANVATSFGRLFTNAVDGQVYAQPLYVQNLNIGGGVHNVMFVCTESNSVYAFDADAVGITYWHVKLGTPYSPTTCSDLTPVVGITGTPVIDLSRGTLYLDAKLSSGSQQLHALDITTGNEKFGGPVTVTTTGFNSSIQLQRPGLLLLSNVVYLCFGSHCDQGAYHGYILGYNATNLAPVYSWNTTPSGSEGAVWSGGMAPAVDTNGNIYVMTGNGTFDGTANFSMCMLKLSSSLTVEDYSAPTNWSSLSNGDQDFGSGGPVLIPPHYAIGIGKDTNLCLADINNMGHVGGFVQAFNAETKSGDTVGKSPVYWQGPSMQYLFLAHANNPTKSFQFTGSSVNTTPLGTATFTPSDRVGGLSLSANGATNGVLWEIGSDSNMRAYDAVHFPNVLWTGSIGTYVKMTCPTIANGKVYVGTANTIGVWGLTNFLYTQAGVSNLVLNWSAGKLLQTTNLMGPWVTNTTANSPYMVVPTNQQTFYRLSF
;
A
#
# COMPACT_ATOMS: atom_id res chain seq x y z
N MET A 1 -54.55 75.73 27.95
CA MET A 1 -55.66 74.98 28.63
C MET A 1 -55.33 73.50 28.61
N LYS A 2 -55.25 72.93 29.82
CA LYS A 2 -55.42 71.52 30.18
C LYS A 2 -54.54 70.45 29.52
N ASN A 3 -53.51 70.03 30.23
CA ASN A 3 -53.35 68.73 30.94
C ASN A 3 -53.88 67.48 30.19
N LEU A 4 -52.92 66.55 29.91
CA LEU A 4 -53.14 65.19 30.32
C LEU A 4 -51.80 64.45 30.57
N LYS A 5 -51.83 63.71 31.63
CA LYS A 5 -50.71 63.07 32.35
C LYS A 5 -50.15 61.83 31.67
N LYS A 6 -48.89 61.64 31.93
CA LYS A 6 -48.13 60.37 31.87
C LYS A 6 -48.93 59.10 32.27
N VAL A 7 -48.69 58.05 31.50
CA VAL A 7 -48.58 56.70 32.05
C VAL A 7 -47.34 56.06 31.44
N LEU A 8 -46.37 55.85 32.26
CA LEU A 8 -45.22 54.98 32.02
C LEU A 8 -45.65 53.53 32.18
N SER A 9 -45.51 52.71 31.14
CA SER A 9 -45.46 51.27 31.32
C SER A 9 -44.10 50.78 30.78
N SER A 10 -43.34 50.22 31.70
CA SER A 10 -42.05 49.58 31.45
C SER A 10 -42.15 48.38 30.57
N ALA A 11 -41.76 48.47 29.33
CA ALA A 11 -41.52 47.31 28.48
C ALA A 11 -40.12 46.78 28.75
N LYS A 12 -40.04 45.62 29.40
CA LYS A 12 -38.82 44.82 29.57
C LYS A 12 -38.40 44.37 28.17
N ILE A 13 -37.34 44.93 27.63
CA ILE A 13 -36.66 44.43 26.44
C ILE A 13 -35.91 43.18 26.84
N LEU A 14 -36.48 42.02 26.56
CA LEU A 14 -35.84 40.71 26.68
C LEU A 14 -34.85 40.60 25.51
N ARG A 15 -33.57 40.88 25.76
CA ARG A 15 -32.50 40.61 24.80
C ARG A 15 -32.31 39.10 24.72
N TRP A 16 -32.76 38.51 23.64
CA TRP A 16 -32.39 37.16 23.24
C TRP A 16 -30.95 37.21 22.74
N PHE A 17 -29.99 36.75 23.55
CA PHE A 17 -28.69 36.36 23.08
C PHE A 17 -28.87 35.03 22.33
N ILE A 18 -28.91 35.10 20.99
CA ILE A 18 -28.69 33.92 20.16
C ILE A 18 -27.19 33.62 20.28
N LEU A 19 -26.84 32.68 21.15
CA LEU A 19 -25.57 31.99 21.12
C LEU A 19 -25.58 31.16 19.81
N LEU A 20 -24.97 31.71 18.74
CA LEU A 20 -24.55 30.89 17.61
C LEU A 20 -23.44 29.97 18.15
N GLY A 21 -23.82 28.78 18.58
CA GLY A 21 -22.90 27.70 18.79
C GLY A 21 -22.28 27.38 17.43
N MET A 22 -21.08 27.92 17.16
CA MET A 22 -20.21 27.34 16.15
C MET A 22 -19.94 25.92 16.62
N ALA A 23 -20.72 24.96 16.13
CA ALA A 23 -20.31 23.58 16.12
C ALA A 23 -19.03 23.54 15.27
N PHE A 24 -17.85 23.55 15.90
CA PHE A 24 -16.66 23.07 15.27
C PHE A 24 -16.94 21.61 14.91
N VAL A 25 -17.38 21.38 13.69
CA VAL A 25 -17.27 20.07 13.06
C VAL A 25 -15.76 19.87 12.92
N LEU A 26 -15.16 19.25 13.96
CA LEU A 26 -13.83 18.68 13.81
C LEU A 26 -13.92 17.76 12.58
N PRO A 27 -13.09 17.93 11.58
CA PRO A 27 -13.08 16.99 10.47
C PRO A 27 -12.90 15.61 11.11
N GLN A 28 -13.90 14.74 10.96
CA GLN A 28 -13.74 13.33 11.31
C GLN A 28 -12.53 12.88 10.51
N ALA A 29 -11.50 12.43 11.22
CA ALA A 29 -10.36 11.79 10.58
C ALA A 29 -10.94 10.73 9.63
N LYS A 30 -10.74 10.93 8.33
CA LYS A 30 -11.30 10.04 7.31
C LYS A 30 -10.71 8.67 7.63
N ALA A 31 -11.55 7.66 7.84
CA ALA A 31 -11.10 6.31 8.11
C ALA A 31 -10.12 5.89 7.02
N VAL A 32 -8.89 5.60 7.42
CA VAL A 32 -7.80 5.27 6.49
C VAL A 32 -7.65 3.77 6.51
N ASN A 33 -8.27 3.11 5.54
CA ASN A 33 -8.04 1.69 5.28
C ASN A 33 -6.96 1.55 4.21
N VAL A 34 -6.05 0.59 4.39
CA VAL A 34 -5.10 0.15 3.36
C VAL A 34 -5.49 -1.27 3.00
N ILE A 35 -6.34 -1.41 1.99
CA ILE A 35 -7.01 -2.66 1.62
C ILE A 35 -6.45 -3.30 0.34
N MET A 36 -5.44 -2.68 -0.24
CA MET A 36 -4.77 -3.14 -1.45
C MET A 36 -3.34 -2.61 -1.50
N GLN A 37 -2.54 -3.21 -2.36
CA GLN A 37 -1.16 -2.81 -2.58
C GLN A 37 -1.09 -1.34 -3.08
N HIS A 38 -0.16 -0.54 -2.52
CA HIS A 38 0.07 0.87 -2.85
C HIS A 38 -1.15 1.78 -2.69
N ASN A 39 -2.01 1.47 -1.71
CA ASN A 39 -3.13 2.26 -1.15
C ASN A 39 -4.36 2.45 -2.05
N ASP A 40 -4.21 2.64 -3.36
CA ASP A 40 -5.30 2.97 -4.27
C ASP A 40 -5.21 2.24 -5.62
N LEU A 41 -6.24 2.36 -6.45
CA LEU A 41 -6.30 1.71 -7.77
C LEU A 41 -5.28 2.30 -8.77
N SER A 42 -4.89 3.56 -8.62
CA SER A 42 -3.85 4.18 -9.44
C SER A 42 -2.44 3.77 -9.05
N ARG A 43 -2.29 3.06 -7.92
CA ARG A 43 -1.02 2.61 -7.33
C ARG A 43 -0.07 3.75 -6.98
N THR A 44 -0.63 4.86 -6.50
CA THR A 44 0.17 6.06 -6.19
C THR A 44 1.20 5.83 -5.07
N GLY A 45 0.99 4.86 -4.20
CA GLY A 45 1.84 4.60 -3.02
C GLY A 45 1.71 5.66 -1.92
N ALA A 46 0.75 6.58 -2.06
CA ALA A 46 0.54 7.68 -1.13
C ALA A 46 -0.74 7.49 -0.31
N ASN A 47 -0.62 7.42 1.01
CA ASN A 47 -1.75 7.57 1.91
C ASN A 47 -1.95 9.04 2.25
N THR A 48 -2.79 9.73 1.47
CA THR A 48 -3.08 11.15 1.65
C THR A 48 -4.14 11.44 2.73
N GLY A 49 -4.65 10.42 3.39
CA GLY A 49 -5.55 10.53 4.54
C GLY A 49 -4.83 10.42 5.89
N GLU A 50 -3.50 10.27 5.92
CA GLU A 50 -2.74 10.21 7.17
C GLU A 50 -2.60 11.61 7.76
N THR A 51 -3.17 11.82 8.94
CA THR A 51 -3.23 13.14 9.60
C THR A 51 -2.37 13.26 10.84
N ILE A 52 -1.80 12.15 11.32
CA ILE A 52 -1.07 12.09 12.60
C ILE A 52 0.42 12.25 12.37
N LEU A 53 1.01 11.52 11.40
CA LEU A 53 2.43 11.61 11.11
C LEU A 53 2.74 12.87 10.29
N THR A 54 3.66 13.67 10.80
CA THR A 54 4.13 14.91 10.16
C THR A 54 5.66 14.91 10.14
N PRO A 55 6.33 15.65 9.25
CA PRO A 55 7.78 15.79 9.29
C PRO A 55 8.30 16.21 10.67
N ALA A 56 7.61 17.13 11.34
CA ALA A 56 8.03 17.64 12.64
C ALA A 56 8.00 16.60 13.77
N ASN A 57 6.92 15.81 13.87
CA ASN A 57 6.81 14.82 14.95
C ASN A 57 7.56 13.51 14.64
N VAL A 58 7.71 13.15 13.37
CA VAL A 58 8.54 12.02 12.97
C VAL A 58 10.01 12.28 13.29
N ALA A 59 10.49 13.49 13.06
CA ALA A 59 11.87 13.87 13.37
C ALA A 59 12.20 13.82 14.88
N THR A 60 11.21 13.97 15.76
CA THR A 60 11.47 14.15 17.20
C THR A 60 10.95 13.02 18.08
N SER A 61 9.95 12.28 17.64
CA SER A 61 9.19 11.41 18.54
C SER A 61 8.82 10.05 17.92
N PHE A 62 9.40 9.68 16.77
CA PHE A 62 9.09 8.44 16.09
C PHE A 62 10.03 7.31 16.52
N GLY A 63 9.49 6.10 16.68
CA GLY A 63 10.26 4.92 17.09
C GLY A 63 9.47 3.63 17.01
N ARG A 64 10.11 2.51 17.34
CA ARG A 64 9.46 1.21 17.40
C ARG A 64 8.50 1.16 18.59
N LEU A 65 7.26 0.79 18.33
CA LEU A 65 6.24 0.57 19.36
C LEU A 65 6.27 -0.88 19.84
N PHE A 66 6.15 -1.84 18.91
CA PHE A 66 6.18 -3.27 19.19
C PHE A 66 6.48 -4.11 17.95
N THR A 67 6.53 -5.42 18.14
CA THR A 67 6.76 -6.41 17.09
C THR A 67 5.95 -7.67 17.41
N ASN A 68 5.27 -8.24 16.41
CA ASN A 68 4.64 -9.55 16.48
C ASN A 68 5.44 -10.57 15.66
N ALA A 69 5.62 -11.77 16.19
CA ALA A 69 6.27 -12.86 15.47
C ALA A 69 5.33 -13.47 14.42
N VAL A 70 5.89 -13.89 13.28
CA VAL A 70 5.22 -14.66 12.25
C VAL A 70 6.09 -15.85 11.83
N ASP A 71 5.52 -16.84 11.15
CA ASP A 71 6.19 -18.11 10.85
C ASP A 71 6.96 -18.13 9.52
N GLY A 72 7.08 -17.00 8.82
CA GLY A 72 7.77 -16.94 7.53
C GLY A 72 8.00 -15.51 7.05
N GLN A 73 8.68 -15.41 5.91
CA GLN A 73 8.97 -14.13 5.27
C GLN A 73 7.68 -13.42 4.84
N VAL A 74 7.64 -12.09 5.03
CA VAL A 74 6.51 -11.23 4.66
C VAL A 74 6.90 -10.41 3.44
N TYR A 75 6.60 -10.92 2.24
CA TYR A 75 6.76 -10.19 0.98
C TYR A 75 5.55 -9.32 0.67
N ALA A 76 4.36 -9.86 0.95
CA ALA A 76 3.10 -9.14 0.79
C ALA A 76 3.07 -7.88 1.66
N GLN A 77 2.62 -6.76 1.10
CA GLN A 77 2.39 -5.55 1.88
C GLN A 77 1.33 -5.84 2.95
N PRO A 78 1.57 -5.56 4.25
CA PRO A 78 0.55 -5.69 5.28
C PRO A 78 -0.67 -4.83 4.97
N LEU A 79 -1.88 -5.36 5.15
CA LEU A 79 -3.11 -4.60 4.93
C LEU A 79 -3.70 -4.15 6.26
N TYR A 80 -4.42 -3.04 6.24
CA TYR A 80 -4.96 -2.42 7.46
C TYR A 80 -6.44 -2.06 7.30
N VAL A 81 -7.25 -2.48 8.27
CA VAL A 81 -8.68 -2.14 8.36
C VAL A 81 -8.96 -1.48 9.70
N GLN A 82 -9.46 -0.25 9.62
CA GLN A 82 -9.84 0.52 10.79
C GLN A 82 -11.26 0.15 11.26
N ASN A 83 -11.46 0.14 12.57
CA ASN A 83 -12.78 -0.03 13.20
C ASN A 83 -13.53 -1.30 12.77
N LEU A 84 -12.81 -2.40 12.58
CA LEU A 84 -13.41 -3.70 12.30
C LEU A 84 -14.07 -4.27 13.57
N ASN A 85 -15.31 -4.76 13.46
CA ASN A 85 -15.96 -5.50 14.55
C ASN A 85 -15.43 -6.94 14.56
N ILE A 86 -14.55 -7.24 15.51
CA ILE A 86 -13.84 -8.53 15.63
C ILE A 86 -13.50 -8.79 17.11
N GLY A 87 -13.44 -10.05 17.52
CA GLY A 87 -13.03 -10.41 18.89
C GLY A 87 -13.98 -9.87 19.99
N GLY A 88 -15.23 -9.56 19.66
CA GLY A 88 -16.21 -9.02 20.59
C GLY A 88 -16.14 -7.50 20.80
N GLY A 89 -15.35 -6.78 20.00
CA GLY A 89 -15.19 -5.33 20.06
C GLY A 89 -14.92 -4.70 18.70
N VAL A 90 -14.70 -3.39 18.69
CA VAL A 90 -14.30 -2.63 17.51
C VAL A 90 -12.80 -2.34 17.62
N HIS A 91 -12.03 -2.85 16.66
CA HIS A 91 -10.57 -2.80 16.68
C HIS A 91 -10.00 -2.37 15.34
N ASN A 92 -8.79 -1.84 15.36
CA ASN A 92 -7.98 -1.69 14.18
C ASN A 92 -7.23 -3.01 13.95
N VAL A 93 -7.30 -3.54 12.73
CA VAL A 93 -6.77 -4.87 12.41
C VAL A 93 -5.76 -4.79 11.29
N MET A 94 -4.64 -5.46 11.50
CA MET A 94 -3.59 -5.64 10.51
C MET A 94 -3.60 -7.09 10.01
N PHE A 95 -3.70 -7.26 8.69
CA PHE A 95 -3.65 -8.56 8.02
C PHE A 95 -2.25 -8.77 7.44
N VAL A 96 -1.64 -9.91 7.80
CA VAL A 96 -0.26 -10.25 7.41
C VAL A 96 -0.25 -11.65 6.78
N CYS A 97 0.35 -11.76 5.59
CA CYS A 97 0.52 -13.01 4.89
C CYS A 97 2.00 -13.38 4.80
N THR A 98 2.32 -14.67 4.89
CA THR A 98 3.69 -15.17 4.86
C THR A 98 3.94 -16.16 3.74
N GLU A 99 5.21 -16.32 3.36
CA GLU A 99 5.66 -17.40 2.48
C GLU A 99 5.46 -18.81 3.08
N SER A 100 5.14 -18.90 4.36
CA SER A 100 4.74 -20.17 5.00
C SER A 100 3.26 -20.53 4.78
N ASN A 101 2.54 -19.84 3.91
CA ASN A 101 1.11 -19.95 3.70
C ASN A 101 0.27 -19.69 4.96
N SER A 102 0.76 -18.82 5.84
CA SER A 102 0.02 -18.35 7.01
C SER A 102 -0.58 -16.97 6.78
N VAL A 103 -1.79 -16.79 7.31
CA VAL A 103 -2.48 -15.50 7.33
C VAL A 103 -2.87 -15.17 8.77
N TYR A 104 -2.50 -13.98 9.19
CA TYR A 104 -2.74 -13.47 10.55
C TYR A 104 -3.64 -12.24 10.50
N ALA A 105 -4.56 -12.14 11.47
CA ALA A 105 -5.24 -10.91 11.81
C ALA A 105 -4.78 -10.48 13.21
N PHE A 106 -3.87 -9.51 13.25
CA PHE A 106 -3.36 -8.93 14.50
C PHE A 106 -4.13 -7.68 14.88
N ASP A 107 -4.22 -7.41 16.18
CA ASP A 107 -4.54 -6.07 16.65
C ASP A 107 -3.44 -5.11 16.16
N ALA A 108 -3.83 -4.04 15.49
CA ALA A 108 -2.90 -3.07 14.92
C ALA A 108 -2.34 -2.08 15.96
N ASP A 109 -2.92 -2.04 17.16
CA ASP A 109 -2.60 -1.07 18.20
C ASP A 109 -1.93 -1.72 19.43
N ALA A 110 -2.00 -3.05 19.58
CA ALA A 110 -1.51 -3.78 20.75
C ALA A 110 -0.64 -4.99 20.38
N VAL A 111 0.44 -5.19 21.13
CA VAL A 111 1.36 -6.33 20.95
C VAL A 111 0.72 -7.64 21.38
N GLY A 112 0.98 -8.71 20.63
CA GLY A 112 0.66 -10.09 21.02
C GLY A 112 -0.84 -10.46 20.93
N ILE A 113 -1.71 -9.55 20.49
CA ILE A 113 -3.12 -9.86 20.27
C ILE A 113 -3.29 -10.34 18.82
N THR A 114 -3.72 -11.60 18.68
CA THR A 114 -4.06 -12.23 17.40
C THR A 114 -5.53 -12.63 17.45
N TYR A 115 -6.35 -12.03 16.59
CA TYR A 115 -7.78 -12.37 16.52
C TYR A 115 -7.99 -13.74 15.88
N TRP A 116 -7.27 -13.99 14.79
CA TRP A 116 -7.21 -15.31 14.17
C TRP A 116 -5.90 -15.51 13.40
N HIS A 117 -5.54 -16.77 13.22
CA HIS A 117 -4.43 -17.25 12.42
C HIS A 117 -4.85 -18.51 11.70
N VAL A 118 -4.64 -18.56 10.38
CA VAL A 118 -4.90 -19.74 9.57
C VAL A 118 -3.67 -20.10 8.75
N LYS A 119 -3.44 -21.41 8.57
CA LYS A 119 -2.40 -21.96 7.71
C LYS A 119 -3.07 -22.67 6.54
N LEU A 120 -2.81 -22.18 5.31
CA LEU A 120 -3.53 -22.59 4.11
C LEU A 120 -2.90 -23.81 3.41
N GLY A 121 -1.95 -24.46 4.05
CA GLY A 121 -1.28 -25.65 3.58
C GLY A 121 0.24 -25.53 3.61
N THR A 122 0.92 -26.61 3.20
CA THR A 122 2.38 -26.63 3.13
C THR A 122 2.85 -25.81 1.93
N PRO A 123 3.77 -24.84 2.11
CA PRO A 123 4.26 -24.00 1.02
C PRO A 123 5.15 -24.80 0.05
N TYR A 124 5.31 -24.27 -1.15
CA TYR A 124 6.19 -24.85 -2.17
C TYR A 124 7.67 -24.64 -1.79
N SER A 125 8.49 -25.67 -1.96
CA SER A 125 9.94 -25.59 -1.78
C SER A 125 10.62 -25.61 -3.15
N PRO A 126 11.13 -24.44 -3.64
CA PRO A 126 11.81 -24.40 -4.92
C PRO A 126 13.13 -25.18 -4.86
N THR A 127 13.41 -26.03 -5.85
CA THR A 127 14.63 -26.83 -5.90
C THR A 127 15.70 -26.27 -6.83
N THR A 128 15.28 -25.44 -7.78
CA THR A 128 16.13 -24.97 -8.89
C THR A 128 16.21 -23.45 -8.98
N CYS A 129 15.35 -22.72 -8.25
CA CYS A 129 15.30 -21.28 -8.22
C CYS A 129 15.48 -20.77 -6.79
N SER A 130 16.45 -19.90 -6.57
CA SER A 130 16.73 -19.29 -5.26
C SER A 130 16.15 -17.87 -5.11
N ASP A 131 15.36 -17.42 -6.07
CA ASP A 131 14.80 -16.06 -6.04
C ASP A 131 13.92 -15.81 -4.80
N LEU A 132 13.10 -16.79 -4.42
CA LEU A 132 12.35 -16.83 -3.17
C LEU A 132 12.74 -18.09 -2.40
N THR A 133 13.35 -17.93 -1.23
CA THR A 133 13.82 -19.03 -0.39
C THR A 133 13.57 -18.71 1.08
N PRO A 134 13.37 -19.70 1.94
CA PRO A 134 13.46 -21.16 1.70
C PRO A 134 12.20 -21.76 1.05
N VAL A 135 11.09 -21.06 1.07
CA VAL A 135 9.79 -21.53 0.54
C VAL A 135 9.05 -20.41 -0.19
N VAL A 136 8.09 -20.80 -1.02
CA VAL A 136 7.17 -19.91 -1.74
C VAL A 136 5.75 -20.25 -1.33
N GLY A 137 5.04 -19.28 -0.81
CA GLY A 137 3.67 -19.41 -0.36
C GLY A 137 2.80 -18.26 -0.84
N ILE A 138 2.47 -17.31 0.04
CA ILE A 138 1.69 -16.13 -0.29
C ILE A 138 2.66 -14.98 -0.55
N THR A 139 3.06 -14.79 -1.81
CA THR A 139 4.02 -13.77 -2.22
C THR A 139 3.34 -12.45 -2.59
N GLY A 140 2.29 -12.49 -3.40
CA GLY A 140 1.56 -11.32 -3.85
C GLY A 140 0.72 -10.70 -2.72
N THR A 141 0.67 -9.37 -2.68
CA THR A 141 -0.17 -8.65 -1.70
C THR A 141 -1.65 -8.99 -1.93
N PRO A 142 -2.38 -9.42 -0.90
CA PRO A 142 -3.82 -9.65 -0.96
C PRO A 142 -4.61 -8.39 -1.30
N VAL A 143 -5.93 -8.56 -1.52
CA VAL A 143 -6.88 -7.46 -1.61
C VAL A 143 -8.09 -7.72 -0.70
N ILE A 144 -8.58 -6.68 -0.03
CA ILE A 144 -9.75 -6.76 0.86
C ILE A 144 -10.96 -6.11 0.20
N ASP A 145 -12.06 -6.84 0.15
CA ASP A 145 -13.39 -6.30 -0.10
C ASP A 145 -14.09 -6.02 1.23
N LEU A 146 -14.10 -4.76 1.63
CA LEU A 146 -14.75 -4.34 2.87
C LEU A 146 -16.27 -4.54 2.83
N SER A 147 -16.88 -4.41 1.66
CA SER A 147 -18.32 -4.55 1.51
C SER A 147 -18.80 -5.98 1.76
N ARG A 148 -17.94 -6.95 1.45
CA ARG A 148 -18.19 -8.37 1.69
C ARG A 148 -17.46 -8.92 2.92
N GLY A 149 -16.61 -8.10 3.56
CA GLY A 149 -15.77 -8.56 4.67
C GLY A 149 -14.86 -9.72 4.24
N THR A 150 -14.20 -9.60 3.09
CA THR A 150 -13.45 -10.73 2.48
C THR A 150 -12.04 -10.30 2.09
N LEU A 151 -11.06 -11.12 2.48
CA LEU A 151 -9.66 -11.05 2.04
C LEU A 151 -9.44 -12.09 0.93
N TYR A 152 -9.02 -11.66 -0.26
CA TYR A 152 -8.63 -12.55 -1.36
C TYR A 152 -7.12 -12.62 -1.47
N LEU A 153 -6.58 -13.83 -1.64
CA LEU A 153 -5.15 -14.08 -1.79
C LEU A 153 -4.89 -15.34 -2.60
N ASP A 154 -3.70 -15.48 -3.16
CA ASP A 154 -3.20 -16.68 -3.80
C ASP A 154 -2.14 -17.35 -2.93
N ALA A 155 -2.22 -18.68 -2.76
CA ALA A 155 -1.28 -19.48 -2.01
C ALA A 155 -0.66 -20.57 -2.88
N LYS A 156 0.67 -20.66 -2.93
CA LYS A 156 1.39 -21.73 -3.63
C LYS A 156 1.65 -22.89 -2.70
N LEU A 157 1.18 -24.10 -3.08
CA LEU A 157 1.27 -25.30 -2.27
C LEU A 157 2.47 -26.17 -2.66
N SER A 158 2.87 -27.08 -1.78
CA SER A 158 3.98 -28.02 -1.97
C SER A 158 3.83 -28.92 -3.21
N SER A 159 2.60 -29.11 -3.69
CA SER A 159 2.30 -29.78 -4.96
C SER A 159 2.70 -28.96 -6.20
N GLY A 160 3.07 -27.68 -6.03
CA GLY A 160 3.24 -26.70 -7.10
C GLY A 160 1.94 -26.05 -7.56
N SER A 161 0.77 -26.43 -7.01
CA SER A 161 -0.51 -25.80 -7.36
C SER A 161 -0.64 -24.41 -6.74
N GLN A 162 -1.37 -23.54 -7.43
CA GLN A 162 -1.80 -22.23 -6.94
C GLN A 162 -3.26 -22.33 -6.49
N GLN A 163 -3.61 -21.72 -5.37
CA GLN A 163 -4.97 -21.71 -4.84
C GLN A 163 -5.41 -20.29 -4.51
N LEU A 164 -6.54 -19.89 -5.10
CA LEU A 164 -7.23 -18.66 -4.74
C LEU A 164 -8.12 -18.91 -3.53
N HIS A 165 -7.87 -18.17 -2.47
CA HIS A 165 -8.63 -18.18 -1.22
C HIS A 165 -9.48 -16.91 -1.10
N ALA A 166 -10.62 -17.05 -0.42
CA ALA A 166 -11.48 -15.95 0.00
C ALA A 166 -11.78 -16.10 1.48
N LEU A 167 -11.09 -15.38 2.33
CA LEU A 167 -11.19 -15.51 3.78
C LEU A 167 -12.08 -14.41 4.37
N ASP A 168 -12.95 -14.79 5.31
CA ASP A 168 -13.68 -13.84 6.12
C ASP A 168 -12.71 -13.05 7.01
N ILE A 169 -12.72 -11.73 6.91
CA ILE A 169 -11.76 -10.88 7.64
C ILE A 169 -11.93 -10.91 9.16
N THR A 170 -13.06 -11.39 9.66
CA THR A 170 -13.35 -11.45 11.10
C THR A 170 -13.04 -12.80 11.73
N THR A 171 -12.98 -13.88 10.92
CA THR A 171 -12.83 -15.25 11.42
C THR A 171 -11.68 -16.03 10.79
N GLY A 172 -11.18 -15.61 9.62
CA GLY A 172 -10.22 -16.37 8.82
C GLY A 172 -10.81 -17.58 8.08
N ASN A 173 -12.12 -17.81 8.17
CA ASN A 173 -12.78 -18.93 7.51
C ASN A 173 -12.93 -18.72 6.00
N GLU A 174 -12.86 -19.80 5.23
CA GLU A 174 -13.14 -19.75 3.80
C GLU A 174 -14.58 -19.34 3.51
N LYS A 175 -14.73 -18.54 2.46
CA LYS A 175 -16.02 -18.08 1.91
C LYS A 175 -16.17 -18.56 0.48
N PHE A 176 -17.40 -18.46 -0.03
CA PHE A 176 -17.75 -18.65 -1.45
C PHE A 176 -17.35 -20.03 -2.01
N GLY A 177 -17.22 -21.04 -1.15
CA GLY A 177 -16.82 -22.40 -1.57
C GLY A 177 -15.31 -22.54 -1.83
N GLY A 178 -14.50 -21.58 -1.39
CA GLY A 178 -13.05 -21.64 -1.49
C GLY A 178 -12.38 -22.72 -0.64
N PRO A 179 -11.08 -22.98 -0.86
CA PRO A 179 -10.27 -22.43 -1.95
C PRO A 179 -10.60 -23.06 -3.31
N VAL A 180 -10.22 -22.37 -4.40
CA VAL A 180 -10.29 -22.94 -5.75
C VAL A 180 -8.91 -23.02 -6.39
N THR A 181 -8.65 -24.09 -7.16
CA THR A 181 -7.38 -24.23 -7.88
C THR A 181 -7.32 -23.23 -9.03
N VAL A 182 -6.24 -22.46 -9.07
CA VAL A 182 -5.97 -21.51 -10.16
C VAL A 182 -5.44 -22.27 -11.35
N THR A 183 -6.17 -22.22 -12.46
CA THR A 183 -5.80 -22.91 -13.70
C THR A 183 -6.49 -22.29 -14.92
N THR A 184 -5.86 -22.44 -16.09
CA THR A 184 -6.43 -22.17 -17.41
C THR A 184 -5.70 -23.02 -18.45
N THR A 185 -6.15 -22.98 -19.69
CA THR A 185 -5.50 -23.71 -20.80
C THR A 185 -4.05 -23.23 -20.97
N GLY A 186 -3.11 -24.15 -20.97
CA GLY A 186 -1.66 -23.89 -21.11
C GLY A 186 -0.97 -23.40 -19.83
N PHE A 187 -1.69 -23.17 -18.76
CA PHE A 187 -1.13 -22.72 -17.48
C PHE A 187 -0.47 -23.88 -16.72
N ASN A 188 0.82 -23.78 -16.47
CA ASN A 188 1.56 -24.74 -15.66
C ASN A 188 1.88 -24.14 -14.29
N SER A 189 1.06 -24.42 -13.30
CA SER A 189 1.19 -23.85 -11.95
C SER A 189 2.53 -24.15 -11.28
N SER A 190 3.22 -25.25 -11.65
CA SER A 190 4.50 -25.62 -11.04
C SER A 190 5.63 -24.65 -11.39
N ILE A 191 5.60 -24.04 -12.59
CA ILE A 191 6.60 -23.05 -13.03
C ILE A 191 6.11 -21.61 -12.91
N GLN A 192 4.81 -21.39 -12.72
CA GLN A 192 4.25 -20.04 -12.58
C GLN A 192 4.45 -19.50 -11.16
N LEU A 193 4.73 -18.22 -11.07
CA LEU A 193 4.87 -17.47 -9.81
C LEU A 193 3.87 -16.31 -9.78
N GLN A 194 3.01 -16.31 -8.76
CA GLN A 194 2.13 -15.20 -8.45
C GLN A 194 2.92 -14.21 -7.55
N ARG A 195 3.50 -13.16 -8.14
CA ARG A 195 4.27 -12.14 -7.43
C ARG A 195 3.54 -10.80 -7.31
N PRO A 196 2.83 -10.33 -8.35
CA PRO A 196 2.08 -9.07 -8.29
C PRO A 196 1.01 -9.08 -7.21
N GLY A 197 0.75 -7.94 -6.59
CA GLY A 197 -0.42 -7.80 -5.72
C GLY A 197 -1.73 -8.09 -6.49
N LEU A 198 -2.74 -8.60 -5.80
CA LEU A 198 -4.04 -8.88 -6.39
C LEU A 198 -4.78 -7.57 -6.68
N LEU A 199 -5.66 -7.61 -7.68
CA LEU A 199 -6.57 -6.53 -8.01
C LEU A 199 -8.02 -7.01 -7.82
N LEU A 200 -8.83 -6.25 -7.11
CA LEU A 200 -10.29 -6.39 -7.09
C LEU A 200 -10.91 -5.24 -7.88
N LEU A 201 -11.61 -5.57 -8.94
CA LEU A 201 -12.31 -4.59 -9.79
C LEU A 201 -13.66 -5.15 -10.25
N SER A 202 -14.72 -4.38 -10.08
CA SER A 202 -16.06 -4.71 -10.60
C SER A 202 -16.49 -6.17 -10.34
N ASN A 203 -16.30 -6.64 -9.11
CA ASN A 203 -16.67 -8.01 -8.70
C ASN A 203 -15.77 -9.12 -9.30
N VAL A 204 -14.60 -8.81 -9.80
CA VAL A 204 -13.60 -9.78 -10.29
C VAL A 204 -12.29 -9.59 -9.55
N VAL A 205 -11.71 -10.69 -9.08
CA VAL A 205 -10.35 -10.74 -8.50
C VAL A 205 -9.39 -11.16 -9.61
N TYR A 206 -8.40 -10.33 -9.90
CA TYR A 206 -7.39 -10.59 -10.93
C TYR A 206 -6.08 -10.99 -10.29
N LEU A 207 -5.48 -12.04 -10.83
CA LEU A 207 -4.18 -12.59 -10.47
C LEU A 207 -3.26 -12.48 -11.68
N CYS A 208 -2.04 -11.98 -11.48
CA CYS A 208 -1.03 -11.87 -12.52
C CYS A 208 0.13 -12.83 -12.23
N PHE A 209 0.69 -13.43 -13.27
CA PHE A 209 1.72 -14.45 -13.14
C PHE A 209 2.94 -14.17 -14.00
N GLY A 210 4.11 -14.45 -13.42
CA GLY A 210 5.37 -14.68 -14.10
C GLY A 210 5.82 -16.12 -13.92
N SER A 211 7.14 -16.37 -13.87
CA SER A 211 7.69 -17.69 -13.63
C SER A 211 8.67 -17.73 -12.45
N HIS A 212 9.12 -18.90 -12.09
CA HIS A 212 10.25 -19.09 -11.18
C HIS A 212 11.55 -19.03 -11.96
N CYS A 213 12.33 -17.93 -11.88
CA CYS A 213 13.64 -17.77 -12.51
C CYS A 213 13.65 -18.14 -14.00
N ASP A 214 12.65 -17.72 -14.76
CA ASP A 214 12.50 -17.98 -16.19
C ASP A 214 12.59 -19.47 -16.60
N GLN A 215 12.17 -20.35 -15.69
CA GLN A 215 12.26 -21.79 -15.90
C GLN A 215 11.15 -22.31 -16.81
N GLY A 216 11.55 -23.21 -17.74
CA GLY A 216 10.63 -23.89 -18.62
C GLY A 216 10.03 -22.99 -19.71
N ALA A 217 9.11 -23.56 -20.49
CA ALA A 217 8.33 -22.81 -21.48
C ALA A 217 7.15 -22.13 -20.79
N TYR A 218 7.41 -20.98 -20.15
CA TYR A 218 6.39 -20.22 -19.46
C TYR A 218 5.78 -19.11 -20.32
N HIS A 219 4.64 -18.63 -19.88
CA HIS A 219 3.99 -17.43 -20.39
C HIS A 219 3.59 -16.53 -19.22
N GLY A 220 3.44 -15.25 -19.45
CA GLY A 220 2.71 -14.39 -18.53
C GLY A 220 1.21 -14.65 -18.64
N TYR A 221 0.52 -14.60 -17.50
CA TYR A 221 -0.94 -14.76 -17.46
C TYR A 221 -1.57 -13.68 -16.60
N ILE A 222 -2.79 -13.27 -16.99
CA ILE A 222 -3.72 -12.55 -16.11
C ILE A 222 -5.02 -13.35 -16.08
N LEU A 223 -5.43 -13.75 -14.86
CA LEU A 223 -6.61 -14.58 -14.65
C LEU A 223 -7.62 -13.83 -13.78
N GLY A 224 -8.87 -13.79 -14.18
CA GLY A 224 -9.97 -13.15 -13.45
C GLY A 224 -10.94 -14.19 -12.88
N TYR A 225 -11.25 -14.05 -11.59
CA TYR A 225 -12.19 -14.90 -10.86
C TYR A 225 -13.31 -14.07 -10.27
N ASN A 226 -14.53 -14.58 -10.32
CA ASN A 226 -15.69 -13.92 -9.72
C ASN A 226 -15.53 -13.83 -8.19
N ALA A 227 -15.65 -12.63 -7.63
CA ALA A 227 -15.43 -12.38 -6.21
C ALA A 227 -16.50 -12.97 -5.28
N THR A 228 -17.62 -13.52 -5.81
CA THR A 228 -18.72 -14.04 -4.96
C THR A 228 -18.87 -15.56 -5.00
N ASN A 229 -18.18 -16.23 -5.92
CA ASN A 229 -18.25 -17.70 -6.04
C ASN A 229 -16.94 -18.32 -6.51
N LEU A 230 -15.90 -17.52 -6.71
CA LEU A 230 -14.56 -17.91 -7.16
C LEU A 230 -14.52 -18.66 -8.51
N ALA A 231 -15.60 -18.60 -9.30
CA ALA A 231 -15.60 -19.17 -10.65
C ALA A 231 -14.65 -18.38 -11.58
N PRO A 232 -13.88 -19.05 -12.46
CA PRO A 232 -13.07 -18.36 -13.46
C PRO A 232 -13.97 -17.58 -14.44
N VAL A 233 -13.59 -16.33 -14.73
CA VAL A 233 -14.35 -15.41 -15.61
C VAL A 233 -13.53 -15.01 -16.82
N TYR A 234 -12.26 -14.64 -16.60
CA TYR A 234 -11.38 -14.15 -17.64
C TYR A 234 -10.03 -14.83 -17.58
N SER A 235 -9.42 -15.02 -18.75
CA SER A 235 -8.06 -15.55 -18.90
C SER A 235 -7.39 -14.88 -20.09
N TRP A 236 -6.21 -14.36 -19.87
CA TRP A 236 -5.39 -13.78 -20.92
C TRP A 236 -3.94 -14.26 -20.77
N ASN A 237 -3.38 -14.75 -21.89
CA ASN A 237 -1.98 -15.14 -22.03
C ASN A 237 -1.26 -14.00 -22.76
N THR A 238 -0.16 -13.51 -22.21
CA THR A 238 0.59 -12.38 -22.79
C THR A 238 1.29 -12.72 -24.11
N THR A 239 1.59 -14.02 -24.33
CA THR A 239 2.38 -14.51 -25.49
C THR A 239 1.83 -15.83 -26.03
N PRO A 240 0.55 -15.90 -26.47
CA PRO A 240 -0.14 -17.17 -26.78
C PRO A 240 0.49 -17.97 -27.93
N SER A 241 1.18 -17.32 -28.85
CA SER A 241 1.91 -17.97 -29.97
C SER A 241 3.41 -17.83 -29.87
N GLY A 242 3.93 -17.45 -28.70
CA GLY A 242 5.34 -17.22 -28.41
C GLY A 242 5.76 -17.84 -27.09
N SER A 243 6.55 -17.09 -26.31
CA SER A 243 7.05 -17.51 -24.99
C SER A 243 7.28 -16.31 -24.07
N GLU A 244 7.36 -16.58 -22.77
CA GLU A 244 7.70 -15.60 -21.73
C GLU A 244 6.66 -14.49 -21.59
N GLY A 245 7.04 -13.22 -21.47
CA GLY A 245 6.10 -12.10 -21.31
C GLY A 245 5.51 -11.99 -19.89
N ALA A 246 6.28 -12.38 -18.88
CA ALA A 246 5.84 -12.38 -17.48
C ALA A 246 5.33 -11.03 -17.01
N VAL A 247 4.30 -11.04 -16.16
CA VAL A 247 3.91 -9.87 -15.35
C VAL A 247 4.64 -9.97 -14.02
N TRP A 248 5.86 -9.43 -13.93
CA TRP A 248 6.69 -9.48 -12.72
C TRP A 248 6.28 -8.45 -11.67
N SER A 249 6.16 -7.21 -12.10
CA SER A 249 5.75 -6.01 -11.34
C SER A 249 6.46 -5.79 -10.00
N GLY A 250 7.50 -6.54 -9.66
CA GLY A 250 8.28 -6.39 -8.42
C GLY A 250 7.44 -6.39 -7.12
N GLY A 251 6.31 -7.09 -7.10
CA GLY A 251 5.34 -7.11 -5.99
C GLY A 251 4.24 -6.05 -6.11
N MET A 252 4.29 -5.18 -7.12
CA MET A 252 3.25 -4.17 -7.37
C MET A 252 2.02 -4.82 -8.00
N ALA A 253 0.82 -4.25 -7.76
CA ALA A 253 -0.41 -4.72 -8.38
C ALA A 253 -0.71 -3.97 -9.69
N PRO A 254 -1.58 -4.52 -10.57
CA PRO A 254 -2.10 -3.78 -11.71
C PRO A 254 -2.76 -2.47 -11.30
N ALA A 255 -2.50 -1.39 -12.05
CA ALA A 255 -3.18 -0.12 -11.84
C ALA A 255 -4.50 -0.05 -12.63
N VAL A 256 -5.43 0.80 -12.20
CA VAL A 256 -6.76 0.93 -12.84
C VAL A 256 -7.12 2.40 -12.97
N ASP A 257 -7.61 2.79 -14.16
CA ASP A 257 -8.13 4.12 -14.41
C ASP A 257 -9.60 4.28 -14.00
N THR A 258 -10.13 5.49 -14.12
CA THR A 258 -11.53 5.81 -13.77
C THR A 258 -12.56 5.16 -14.69
N ASN A 259 -12.15 4.66 -15.85
CA ASN A 259 -13.00 3.94 -16.80
C ASN A 259 -13.00 2.42 -16.54
N GLY A 260 -12.16 1.95 -15.60
CA GLY A 260 -12.02 0.53 -15.28
C GLY A 260 -11.05 -0.21 -16.19
N ASN A 261 -10.20 0.49 -16.95
CA ASN A 261 -9.12 -0.16 -17.70
C ASN A 261 -7.97 -0.53 -16.77
N ILE A 262 -7.39 -1.70 -17.01
CA ILE A 262 -6.32 -2.29 -16.22
C ILE A 262 -4.99 -2.03 -16.92
N TYR A 263 -3.98 -1.60 -16.15
CA TYR A 263 -2.64 -1.33 -16.66
C TYR A 263 -1.64 -2.28 -16.01
N VAL A 264 -0.80 -2.90 -16.86
CA VAL A 264 0.30 -3.80 -16.45
C VAL A 264 1.54 -3.52 -17.29
N MET A 265 2.69 -4.00 -16.82
CA MET A 265 3.93 -4.02 -17.58
C MET A 265 4.41 -5.46 -17.71
N THR A 266 4.87 -5.84 -18.91
CA THR A 266 5.33 -7.20 -19.23
C THR A 266 6.86 -7.24 -19.42
N GLY A 267 7.45 -8.37 -19.01
CA GLY A 267 8.89 -8.64 -19.13
C GLY A 267 9.30 -9.19 -20.48
N ASN A 268 10.49 -9.78 -20.50
CA ASN A 268 11.12 -10.41 -21.67
C ASN A 268 10.18 -11.38 -22.38
N GLY A 269 10.39 -11.60 -23.68
CA GLY A 269 9.65 -12.61 -24.43
C GLY A 269 9.28 -12.18 -25.84
N THR A 270 8.35 -12.92 -26.42
CA THR A 270 7.88 -12.68 -27.79
C THR A 270 6.99 -11.43 -27.86
N PHE A 271 7.26 -10.60 -28.86
CA PHE A 271 6.46 -9.42 -29.15
C PHE A 271 6.19 -9.30 -30.65
N ASP A 272 4.94 -9.10 -31.03
CA ASP A 272 4.52 -8.80 -32.40
C ASP A 272 3.49 -7.65 -32.48
N GLY A 273 3.04 -7.15 -31.33
CA GLY A 273 2.08 -6.04 -31.23
C GLY A 273 0.65 -6.38 -31.67
N THR A 274 0.36 -7.67 -31.88
CA THR A 274 -0.97 -8.14 -32.31
C THR A 274 -1.51 -9.27 -31.43
N ALA A 275 -0.71 -10.29 -31.14
CA ALA A 275 -1.06 -11.42 -30.29
C ALA A 275 -0.11 -11.56 -29.10
N ASN A 276 1.18 -11.25 -29.28
CA ASN A 276 2.22 -11.38 -28.27
C ASN A 276 2.67 -10.01 -27.79
N PHE A 277 2.59 -9.78 -26.50
CA PHE A 277 2.78 -8.48 -25.85
C PHE A 277 3.80 -8.54 -24.71
N SER A 278 5.00 -9.05 -24.96
CA SER A 278 6.13 -8.84 -24.04
C SER A 278 6.71 -7.43 -24.15
N MET A 279 7.48 -6.99 -23.18
CA MET A 279 8.17 -5.70 -23.16
C MET A 279 7.27 -4.47 -23.36
N CYS A 280 6.01 -4.55 -22.86
CA CYS A 280 4.99 -3.51 -23.05
C CYS A 280 4.50 -2.95 -21.72
N MET A 281 4.12 -1.67 -21.75
CA MET A 281 3.10 -1.11 -20.87
C MET A 281 1.76 -1.25 -21.59
N LEU A 282 0.81 -1.95 -20.99
CA LEU A 282 -0.45 -2.38 -21.59
C LEU A 282 -1.64 -1.71 -20.91
N LYS A 283 -2.62 -1.35 -21.72
CA LYS A 283 -3.98 -0.98 -21.32
C LYS A 283 -4.92 -2.10 -21.73
N LEU A 284 -5.57 -2.70 -20.76
CA LEU A 284 -6.53 -3.79 -20.94
C LEU A 284 -7.91 -3.32 -20.47
N SER A 285 -8.96 -3.77 -21.14
CA SER A 285 -10.32 -3.68 -20.59
C SER A 285 -10.45 -4.53 -19.33
N SER A 286 -11.53 -4.35 -18.57
CA SER A 286 -11.85 -5.23 -17.43
C SER A 286 -12.13 -6.69 -17.85
N SER A 287 -12.39 -6.96 -19.13
CA SER A 287 -12.51 -8.31 -19.69
C SER A 287 -11.20 -8.85 -20.26
N LEU A 288 -10.07 -8.17 -20.00
CA LEU A 288 -8.72 -8.52 -20.45
C LEU A 288 -8.51 -8.47 -21.97
N THR A 289 -9.26 -7.64 -22.69
CA THR A 289 -8.97 -7.31 -24.08
C THR A 289 -7.90 -6.21 -24.13
N VAL A 290 -6.88 -6.36 -24.99
CA VAL A 290 -5.88 -5.32 -25.22
C VAL A 290 -6.56 -4.15 -25.92
N GLU A 291 -6.59 -2.99 -25.26
CA GLU A 291 -7.15 -1.73 -25.78
C GLU A 291 -6.07 -0.86 -26.43
N ASP A 292 -4.88 -0.83 -25.82
CA ASP A 292 -3.74 -0.04 -26.31
C ASP A 292 -2.44 -0.49 -25.61
N TYR A 293 -1.29 -0.05 -26.12
CA TYR A 293 0.02 -0.32 -25.50
C TYR A 293 1.10 0.68 -25.90
N SER A 294 2.15 0.77 -25.08
CA SER A 294 3.44 1.36 -25.46
C SER A 294 4.56 0.35 -25.26
N ALA A 295 5.52 0.32 -26.18
CA ALA A 295 6.73 -0.50 -26.07
C ALA A 295 7.98 0.32 -26.41
N PRO A 296 9.15 0.05 -25.79
CA PRO A 296 10.40 0.70 -26.17
C PRO A 296 10.78 0.37 -27.61
N THR A 297 11.38 1.31 -28.36
CA THR A 297 11.85 1.05 -29.74
C THR A 297 12.93 -0.02 -29.83
N ASN A 298 13.69 -0.20 -28.76
CA ASN A 298 14.75 -1.19 -28.60
C ASN A 298 14.31 -2.44 -27.82
N TRP A 299 13.00 -2.71 -27.76
CA TRP A 299 12.41 -3.83 -27.00
C TRP A 299 13.10 -5.17 -27.24
N SER A 300 13.48 -5.47 -28.49
CA SER A 300 14.13 -6.73 -28.86
C SER A 300 15.53 -6.85 -28.23
N SER A 301 16.31 -5.77 -28.24
CA SER A 301 17.63 -5.74 -27.61
C SER A 301 17.51 -5.86 -26.08
N LEU A 302 16.52 -5.22 -25.49
CA LEU A 302 16.25 -5.32 -24.05
C LEU A 302 15.85 -6.74 -23.67
N SER A 303 14.91 -7.34 -24.40
CA SER A 303 14.45 -8.72 -24.18
C SER A 303 15.60 -9.73 -24.30
N ASN A 304 16.41 -9.64 -25.35
CA ASN A 304 17.57 -10.52 -25.53
C ASN A 304 18.66 -10.33 -24.46
N GLY A 305 18.71 -9.17 -23.82
CA GLY A 305 19.67 -8.82 -22.79
C GLY A 305 19.15 -9.02 -21.35
N ASP A 306 18.04 -9.70 -21.17
CA ASP A 306 17.36 -9.88 -19.87
C ASP A 306 17.11 -8.54 -19.14
N GLN A 307 16.62 -7.56 -19.90
CA GLN A 307 16.29 -6.22 -19.36
C GLN A 307 14.78 -6.05 -19.24
N ASP A 308 14.13 -6.88 -18.41
CA ASP A 308 12.69 -6.84 -18.21
C ASP A 308 12.13 -5.42 -18.05
N PHE A 309 11.38 -4.99 -19.05
CA PHE A 309 10.65 -3.72 -18.97
C PHE A 309 9.60 -3.77 -17.85
N GLY A 310 8.96 -4.92 -17.65
CA GLY A 310 7.96 -5.17 -16.61
C GLY A 310 8.53 -5.55 -15.24
N SER A 311 9.80 -5.26 -14.93
CA SER A 311 10.33 -5.53 -13.57
C SER A 311 9.66 -4.71 -12.48
N GLY A 312 9.23 -3.47 -12.77
CA GLY A 312 8.32 -2.67 -11.95
C GLY A 312 6.88 -2.74 -12.45
N GLY A 313 5.95 -2.10 -11.73
CA GLY A 313 4.56 -1.94 -12.13
C GLY A 313 4.23 -0.50 -12.54
N PRO A 314 3.12 -0.27 -13.26
CA PRO A 314 2.72 1.06 -13.65
C PRO A 314 2.03 1.81 -12.51
N VAL A 315 2.21 3.13 -12.49
CA VAL A 315 1.47 4.08 -11.65
C VAL A 315 0.70 5.03 -12.54
N LEU A 316 -0.58 5.24 -12.25
CA LEU A 316 -1.36 6.22 -12.99
C LEU A 316 -1.25 7.60 -12.33
N ILE A 317 -1.00 8.59 -13.16
CA ILE A 317 -0.82 9.99 -12.74
C ILE A 317 -1.87 10.87 -13.42
N PRO A 318 -2.59 11.70 -12.65
CA PRO A 318 -3.52 12.65 -13.25
C PRO A 318 -2.81 13.64 -14.20
N PRO A 319 -3.49 14.08 -15.27
CA PRO A 319 -4.88 13.76 -15.60
C PRO A 319 -5.05 12.44 -16.39
N HIS A 320 -4.05 11.95 -17.14
CA HIS A 320 -4.18 10.82 -18.07
C HIS A 320 -2.83 10.18 -18.43
N TYR A 321 -1.95 9.99 -17.46
CA TYR A 321 -0.65 9.39 -17.73
C TYR A 321 -0.45 8.09 -16.94
N ALA A 322 0.33 7.18 -17.53
CA ALA A 322 0.90 6.02 -16.85
C ALA A 322 2.41 6.13 -16.86
N ILE A 323 3.05 5.83 -15.73
CA ILE A 323 4.50 5.89 -15.59
C ILE A 323 5.03 4.59 -15.00
N GLY A 324 6.18 4.12 -15.48
CA GLY A 324 6.85 2.92 -14.99
C GLY A 324 8.33 2.92 -15.33
N ILE A 325 9.08 2.01 -14.71
CA ILE A 325 10.51 1.82 -14.91
C ILE A 325 10.85 0.34 -14.95
N GLY A 326 11.70 -0.05 -15.90
CA GLY A 326 12.21 -1.41 -16.07
C GLY A 326 13.63 -1.61 -15.54
N LYS A 327 14.21 -2.79 -15.81
CA LYS A 327 15.62 -3.10 -15.51
C LYS A 327 16.60 -2.22 -16.30
N ASP A 328 16.17 -1.68 -17.45
CA ASP A 328 16.95 -0.78 -18.29
C ASP A 328 17.15 0.63 -17.71
N THR A 329 16.52 0.91 -16.55
CA THR A 329 16.58 2.18 -15.82
C THR A 329 15.92 3.37 -16.51
N ASN A 330 15.23 3.15 -17.63
CA ASN A 330 14.43 4.19 -18.28
C ASN A 330 13.10 4.37 -17.57
N LEU A 331 12.85 5.59 -17.10
CA LEU A 331 11.53 6.01 -16.65
C LEU A 331 10.70 6.39 -17.86
N CYS A 332 9.63 5.64 -18.09
CA CYS A 332 8.77 5.77 -19.27
C CYS A 332 7.41 6.35 -18.88
N LEU A 333 6.98 7.42 -19.57
CA LEU A 333 5.70 8.10 -19.42
C LEU A 333 4.86 7.86 -20.67
N ALA A 334 3.68 7.27 -20.53
CA ALA A 334 2.71 7.04 -21.60
C ALA A 334 1.46 7.91 -21.38
N ASP A 335 0.87 8.43 -22.45
CA ASP A 335 -0.47 9.00 -22.45
C ASP A 335 -1.50 7.86 -22.58
N ILE A 336 -2.34 7.64 -21.57
CA ILE A 336 -3.32 6.54 -21.58
C ILE A 336 -4.49 6.75 -22.55
N ASN A 337 -4.64 7.93 -23.14
CA ASN A 337 -5.62 8.19 -24.19
C ASN A 337 -5.11 7.78 -25.58
N ASN A 338 -3.77 7.72 -25.76
CA ASN A 338 -3.12 7.26 -26.97
C ASN A 338 -1.70 6.80 -26.62
N MET A 339 -1.55 5.49 -26.40
CA MET A 339 -0.28 4.92 -25.96
C MET A 339 0.76 4.79 -27.09
N GLY A 340 0.36 4.97 -28.37
CA GLY A 340 1.24 5.19 -29.51
C GLY A 340 2.09 3.99 -29.95
N HIS A 341 1.87 2.81 -29.37
CA HIS A 341 2.53 1.55 -29.71
C HIS A 341 4.05 1.56 -29.52
N VAL A 342 4.82 1.00 -30.49
CA VAL A 342 6.28 0.97 -30.41
C VAL A 342 6.84 2.39 -30.53
N GLY A 343 7.57 2.83 -29.51
CA GLY A 343 8.10 4.20 -29.42
C GLY A 343 7.07 5.24 -28.99
N GLY A 344 5.87 4.80 -28.56
CA GLY A 344 4.76 5.69 -28.24
C GLY A 344 4.81 6.39 -26.87
N PHE A 345 5.90 6.22 -26.10
CA PHE A 345 6.06 6.97 -24.85
C PHE A 345 6.17 8.47 -25.13
N VAL A 346 5.38 9.25 -24.40
CA VAL A 346 5.45 10.73 -24.40
C VAL A 346 6.86 11.18 -23.98
N GLN A 347 7.44 10.45 -23.03
CA GLN A 347 8.80 10.67 -22.56
C GLN A 347 9.39 9.34 -22.09
N ALA A 348 10.66 9.12 -22.44
CA ALA A 348 11.49 8.08 -21.85
C ALA A 348 12.89 8.66 -21.64
N PHE A 349 13.42 8.50 -20.44
CA PHE A 349 14.76 8.96 -20.11
C PHE A 349 15.40 8.07 -19.05
N ASN A 350 16.73 8.01 -19.05
CA ASN A 350 17.49 7.26 -18.07
C ASN A 350 17.46 7.99 -16.72
N ALA A 351 16.60 7.53 -15.81
CA ALA A 351 16.43 8.13 -14.49
C ALA A 351 17.47 7.64 -13.48
N GLU A 352 18.10 6.47 -13.77
CA GLU A 352 19.04 5.80 -12.90
C GLU A 352 20.26 5.32 -13.66
N THR A 353 21.34 5.02 -12.94
CA THR A 353 22.53 4.42 -13.56
C THR A 353 22.41 2.90 -13.53
N LYS A 354 22.47 2.27 -14.68
CA LYS A 354 22.43 0.82 -14.76
C LYS A 354 23.67 0.20 -14.10
N SER A 355 23.48 -0.71 -13.16
CA SER A 355 24.52 -1.45 -12.47
C SER A 355 24.04 -2.86 -12.11
N GLY A 356 24.51 -3.87 -12.84
CA GLY A 356 24.14 -5.27 -12.60
C GLY A 356 22.70 -5.64 -13.01
N ASP A 357 22.18 -6.70 -12.42
CA ASP A 357 20.78 -7.12 -12.53
C ASP A 357 19.93 -6.24 -11.61
N THR A 358 19.34 -5.22 -12.17
CA THR A 358 18.61 -4.20 -11.44
C THR A 358 17.09 -4.44 -11.53
N VAL A 359 16.39 -4.27 -10.44
CA VAL A 359 14.92 -4.36 -10.40
C VAL A 359 14.35 -2.98 -10.15
N GLY A 360 13.62 -2.45 -11.11
CA GLY A 360 12.84 -1.22 -10.94
C GLY A 360 11.65 -1.45 -10.02
N LYS A 361 11.30 -0.42 -9.25
CA LYS A 361 10.08 -0.37 -8.45
C LYS A 361 9.14 0.69 -9.00
N SER A 362 7.85 0.50 -8.80
CA SER A 362 6.89 1.54 -9.16
C SER A 362 7.20 2.83 -8.42
N PRO A 363 7.17 3.98 -9.12
CA PRO A 363 7.31 5.26 -8.47
C PRO A 363 6.19 5.48 -7.44
N VAL A 364 6.47 6.32 -6.44
CA VAL A 364 5.43 6.91 -5.59
C VAL A 364 5.08 8.28 -6.14
N TYR A 365 3.79 8.53 -6.38
CA TYR A 365 3.29 9.82 -6.83
C TYR A 365 2.55 10.55 -5.71
N TRP A 366 2.83 11.84 -5.57
CA TRP A 366 2.12 12.69 -4.61
C TRP A 366 1.93 14.12 -5.14
N GLN A 367 0.67 14.60 -5.04
CA GLN A 367 0.37 16.01 -5.21
C GLN A 367 0.71 16.73 -3.93
N GLY A 368 1.89 17.33 -3.87
CA GLY A 368 2.34 18.11 -2.73
C GLY A 368 1.83 19.56 -2.75
N PRO A 369 2.30 20.41 -1.80
CA PRO A 369 1.75 21.75 -1.60
C PRO A 369 2.01 22.71 -2.75
N SER A 370 3.10 22.54 -3.48
CA SER A 370 3.52 23.46 -4.53
C SER A 370 3.75 22.81 -5.89
N MET A 371 3.90 21.48 -5.93
CA MET A 371 4.18 20.73 -7.16
C MET A 371 3.76 19.27 -7.02
N GLN A 372 3.87 18.53 -8.13
CA GLN A 372 3.67 17.09 -8.19
C GLN A 372 5.02 16.39 -8.07
N TYR A 373 5.13 15.47 -7.12
CA TYR A 373 6.36 14.74 -6.80
C TYR A 373 6.27 13.30 -7.28
N LEU A 374 7.38 12.81 -7.82
CA LEU A 374 7.65 11.41 -8.09
C LEU A 374 8.87 10.99 -7.27
N PHE A 375 8.75 9.91 -6.51
CA PHE A 375 9.86 9.30 -5.80
C PHE A 375 10.15 7.95 -6.40
N LEU A 376 11.40 7.70 -6.72
CA LEU A 376 11.83 6.51 -7.43
C LEU A 376 12.90 5.78 -6.62
N ALA A 377 12.67 4.50 -6.32
CA ALA A 377 13.67 3.58 -5.80
C ALA A 377 14.03 2.55 -6.88
N HIS A 378 15.31 2.32 -7.07
CA HIS A 378 15.81 1.35 -8.01
C HIS A 378 17.02 0.61 -7.41
N ALA A 379 17.18 -0.67 -7.72
CA ALA A 379 18.30 -1.45 -7.20
C ALA A 379 19.65 -0.82 -7.63
N ASN A 380 20.60 -0.84 -6.71
CA ASN A 380 21.95 -0.26 -6.86
C ASN A 380 21.99 1.25 -7.13
N ASN A 381 20.88 1.95 -6.92
CA ASN A 381 20.79 3.40 -7.07
C ASN A 381 20.15 4.04 -5.85
N PRO A 382 20.59 5.23 -5.43
CA PRO A 382 19.95 5.96 -4.35
C PRO A 382 18.55 6.42 -4.76
N THR A 383 17.62 6.41 -3.84
CA THR A 383 16.26 6.97 -4.07
C THR A 383 16.34 8.41 -4.53
N LYS A 384 15.58 8.77 -5.56
CA LYS A 384 15.51 10.10 -6.15
C LYS A 384 14.09 10.65 -6.12
N SER A 385 13.98 11.97 -6.06
CA SER A 385 12.73 12.69 -6.28
C SER A 385 12.78 13.50 -7.56
N PHE A 386 11.67 13.53 -8.29
CA PHE A 386 11.51 14.28 -9.53
C PHE A 386 10.23 15.11 -9.48
N GLN A 387 10.19 16.19 -10.26
CA GLN A 387 8.98 16.95 -10.50
C GLN A 387 8.23 16.39 -11.70
N PHE A 388 6.94 16.13 -11.54
CA PHE A 388 6.02 15.98 -12.66
C PHE A 388 5.38 17.33 -12.98
N THR A 389 5.40 17.74 -14.26
CA THR A 389 4.96 19.09 -14.66
C THR A 389 3.50 19.14 -15.11
N GLY A 390 2.79 18.01 -15.05
CA GLY A 390 1.44 17.85 -15.58
C GLY A 390 1.40 17.18 -16.96
N SER A 391 2.52 17.16 -17.69
CA SER A 391 2.65 16.51 -19.00
C SER A 391 4.01 15.86 -19.25
N SER A 392 4.98 16.09 -18.38
CA SER A 392 6.33 15.53 -18.47
C SER A 392 6.98 15.44 -17.10
N VAL A 393 8.04 14.67 -16.98
CA VAL A 393 8.90 14.59 -15.81
C VAL A 393 10.13 15.46 -16.06
N ASN A 394 10.45 16.35 -15.11
CA ASN A 394 11.74 17.05 -15.16
C ASN A 394 12.87 16.03 -14.97
N THR A 395 13.76 15.90 -15.96
CA THR A 395 14.81 14.88 -15.96
C THR A 395 15.91 15.13 -14.92
N THR A 396 16.02 16.34 -14.41
CA THR A 396 16.92 16.67 -13.30
C THR A 396 16.24 16.35 -11.98
N PRO A 397 16.79 15.47 -11.13
CA PRO A 397 16.23 15.18 -9.82
C PRO A 397 16.14 16.44 -8.95
N LEU A 398 15.05 16.58 -8.19
CA LEU A 398 14.92 17.58 -7.13
C LEU A 398 15.85 17.27 -5.96
N GLY A 399 16.06 15.98 -5.70
CA GLY A 399 16.94 15.49 -4.64
C GLY A 399 17.34 14.05 -4.88
N THR A 400 18.46 13.64 -4.27
CA THR A 400 19.00 12.28 -4.31
C THR A 400 19.41 11.88 -2.90
N ALA A 401 18.93 10.73 -2.41
CA ALA A 401 19.29 10.20 -1.10
C ALA A 401 20.78 9.82 -1.03
N THR A 402 21.30 9.74 0.16
CA THR A 402 22.69 9.31 0.39
C THR A 402 22.84 7.79 0.48
N PHE A 403 21.78 7.09 0.86
CA PHE A 403 21.76 5.63 0.92
C PHE A 403 21.57 5.03 -0.47
N THR A 404 22.40 4.06 -0.81
CA THR A 404 22.26 3.26 -2.03
C THR A 404 21.92 1.82 -1.63
N PRO A 405 20.74 1.31 -1.97
CA PRO A 405 20.39 -0.09 -1.71
C PRO A 405 21.25 -1.04 -2.55
N SER A 406 21.41 -2.27 -2.10
CA SER A 406 21.97 -3.35 -2.91
C SER A 406 20.97 -3.81 -3.99
N ASP A 407 21.27 -4.89 -4.68
CA ASP A 407 20.60 -5.41 -5.88
C ASP A 407 19.06 -5.49 -5.82
N ARG A 408 18.45 -5.52 -4.64
CA ARG A 408 17.00 -5.66 -4.50
C ARG A 408 16.45 -4.70 -3.46
N VAL A 409 15.71 -3.70 -3.94
CA VAL A 409 15.12 -2.67 -3.07
C VAL A 409 13.84 -3.12 -2.39
N GLY A 410 13.56 -2.56 -1.23
CA GLY A 410 12.22 -2.50 -0.64
C GLY A 410 11.32 -1.52 -1.39
N GLY A 411 10.04 -1.54 -1.07
CA GLY A 411 9.09 -0.57 -1.61
C GLY A 411 9.19 0.79 -0.92
N LEU A 412 8.74 1.81 -1.63
CA LEU A 412 8.44 3.13 -1.08
C LEU A 412 6.97 3.21 -0.72
N SER A 413 6.66 4.03 0.27
CA SER A 413 5.29 4.50 0.54
C SER A 413 5.35 5.92 1.07
N LEU A 414 4.28 6.69 0.91
CA LEU A 414 4.20 8.06 1.38
C LEU A 414 2.97 8.25 2.26
N SER A 415 3.11 8.98 3.34
CA SER A 415 2.01 9.45 4.16
C SER A 415 1.89 10.96 4.07
N ALA A 416 0.65 11.49 3.98
CA ALA A 416 0.39 12.91 3.92
C ALA A 416 -1.04 13.24 4.38
N ASN A 417 -1.25 14.47 4.81
CA ASN A 417 -2.58 15.04 5.00
C ASN A 417 -2.95 15.85 3.75
N GLY A 418 -3.60 15.19 2.79
CA GLY A 418 -3.82 15.75 1.47
C GLY A 418 -2.51 16.13 0.78
N ALA A 419 -2.35 17.41 0.48
CA ALA A 419 -1.15 17.98 -0.14
C ALA A 419 -0.10 18.45 0.89
N THR A 420 -0.25 18.17 2.18
CA THR A 420 0.64 18.70 3.24
C THR A 420 1.21 17.59 4.11
N ASN A 421 2.27 17.90 4.86
CA ASN A 421 2.89 16.98 5.82
C ASN A 421 3.38 15.66 5.19
N GLY A 422 3.85 15.70 3.95
CA GLY A 422 4.36 14.52 3.27
C GLY A 422 5.61 13.95 3.95
N VAL A 423 5.56 12.65 4.28
CA VAL A 423 6.71 11.86 4.75
C VAL A 423 6.87 10.66 3.82
N LEU A 424 8.03 10.56 3.18
CA LEU A 424 8.39 9.41 2.35
C LEU A 424 9.07 8.35 3.22
N TRP A 425 8.62 7.11 3.09
CA TRP A 425 9.12 5.95 3.83
C TRP A 425 9.82 5.00 2.87
N GLU A 426 11.07 4.66 3.18
CA GLU A 426 11.92 3.76 2.41
C GLU A 426 12.37 2.58 3.26
N ILE A 427 12.23 1.36 2.76
CA ILE A 427 12.83 0.17 3.35
C ILE A 427 14.13 -0.13 2.61
N GLY A 428 15.23 -0.04 3.32
CA GLY A 428 16.55 -0.28 2.78
C GLY A 428 17.00 -1.74 2.90
N SER A 429 17.79 -2.21 1.93
CA SER A 429 18.42 -3.53 1.94
C SER A 429 19.43 -3.71 3.09
N ASP A 430 19.83 -2.64 3.76
CA ASP A 430 20.62 -2.62 5.00
C ASP A 430 19.80 -2.90 6.26
N SER A 431 18.57 -3.38 6.12
CA SER A 431 17.65 -3.66 7.22
C SER A 431 17.26 -2.43 8.06
N ASN A 432 17.32 -1.24 7.45
CA ASN A 432 16.82 -0.03 8.06
C ASN A 432 15.61 0.51 7.28
N MET A 433 14.69 1.13 8.02
CA MET A 433 13.67 2.01 7.46
C MET A 433 14.12 3.45 7.63
N ARG A 434 13.87 4.26 6.61
CA ARG A 434 14.14 5.70 6.60
C ARG A 434 12.86 6.46 6.36
N ALA A 435 12.71 7.58 7.07
CA ALA A 435 11.67 8.57 6.83
C ALA A 435 12.32 9.85 6.32
N TYR A 436 11.81 10.38 5.22
CA TYR A 436 12.30 11.64 4.63
C TYR A 436 11.18 12.69 4.62
N ASP A 437 11.55 13.95 4.76
CA ASP A 437 10.66 15.05 4.40
C ASP A 437 10.40 15.04 2.89
N ALA A 438 9.17 14.78 2.49
CA ALA A 438 8.84 14.61 1.08
C ALA A 438 8.96 15.91 0.27
N VAL A 439 8.78 17.07 0.91
CA VAL A 439 8.93 18.40 0.28
C VAL A 439 10.40 18.80 0.17
N HIS A 440 11.18 18.50 1.20
CA HIS A 440 12.58 18.85 1.29
C HIS A 440 13.49 17.62 1.15
N PHE A 441 13.10 16.67 0.28
CA PHE A 441 13.89 15.48 0.01
C PHE A 441 15.29 15.87 -0.51
N PRO A 442 16.39 15.28 0.00
CA PRO A 442 16.46 14.03 0.78
C PRO A 442 16.67 14.24 2.31
N ASN A 443 16.08 15.25 2.93
CA ASN A 443 16.24 15.47 4.37
C ASN A 443 15.70 14.27 5.15
N VAL A 444 16.59 13.53 5.83
CA VAL A 444 16.24 12.40 6.68
C VAL A 444 15.65 12.90 7.99
N LEU A 445 14.43 12.49 8.29
CA LEU A 445 13.74 12.79 9.56
C LEU A 445 14.05 11.74 10.61
N TRP A 446 14.11 10.49 10.21
CA TRP A 446 14.34 9.35 11.10
C TRP A 446 14.95 8.16 10.35
N THR A 447 15.75 7.37 11.06
CA THR A 447 16.29 6.08 10.59
C THR A 447 16.30 5.09 11.75
N GLY A 448 15.90 3.85 11.49
CA GLY A 448 15.96 2.78 12.48
C GLY A 448 15.85 1.38 11.90
N SER A 449 16.41 0.42 12.63
CA SER A 449 16.41 -0.99 12.22
C SER A 449 15.03 -1.60 12.26
N ILE A 450 14.69 -2.36 11.19
CA ILE A 450 13.44 -3.10 11.06
C ILE A 450 13.55 -4.58 11.46
N GLY A 451 14.75 -5.10 11.65
CA GLY A 451 15.04 -6.54 11.71
C GLY A 451 15.52 -7.06 10.36
N THR A 452 15.43 -8.35 10.10
CA THR A 452 15.94 -8.95 8.87
C THR A 452 15.10 -8.51 7.67
N TYR A 453 15.71 -7.77 6.76
CA TYR A 453 15.12 -7.29 5.53
C TYR A 453 14.55 -8.42 4.65
N VAL A 454 13.43 -8.14 4.02
CA VAL A 454 12.85 -8.94 2.93
C VAL A 454 12.70 -8.04 1.71
N LYS A 455 13.20 -8.50 0.56
CA LYS A 455 13.12 -7.76 -0.69
C LYS A 455 11.66 -7.49 -1.10
N MET A 456 11.42 -6.40 -1.80
CA MET A 456 10.13 -6.04 -2.40
C MET A 456 9.00 -5.70 -1.40
N THR A 457 9.23 -5.81 -0.09
CA THR A 457 8.20 -5.42 0.88
C THR A 457 7.98 -3.90 0.87
N CYS A 458 6.72 -3.47 0.93
CA CYS A 458 6.34 -2.06 1.08
C CYS A 458 5.85 -1.79 2.50
N PRO A 459 6.22 -0.65 3.11
CA PRO A 459 5.64 -0.27 4.39
C PRO A 459 4.18 0.13 4.20
N THR A 460 3.34 -0.19 5.18
CA THR A 460 1.96 0.28 5.26
C THR A 460 1.87 1.38 6.29
N ILE A 461 1.31 2.52 5.91
CA ILE A 461 1.13 3.65 6.81
C ILE A 461 -0.36 3.86 7.03
N ALA A 462 -0.80 3.82 8.29
CA ALA A 462 -2.18 4.06 8.65
C ALA A 462 -2.29 4.48 10.12
N ASN A 463 -3.15 5.45 10.40
CA ASN A 463 -3.53 5.87 11.73
C ASN A 463 -2.34 6.14 12.67
N GLY A 464 -1.37 6.91 12.19
CA GLY A 464 -0.18 7.32 12.95
C GLY A 464 0.87 6.22 13.15
N LYS A 465 0.76 5.11 12.41
CA LYS A 465 1.69 3.98 12.50
C LYS A 465 2.24 3.55 11.14
N VAL A 466 3.40 2.93 11.18
CA VAL A 466 4.07 2.31 10.04
C VAL A 466 4.28 0.83 10.35
N TYR A 467 3.77 -0.03 9.49
CA TYR A 467 3.82 -1.50 9.61
C TYR A 467 4.77 -2.05 8.56
N VAL A 468 5.75 -2.85 8.98
CA VAL A 468 6.78 -3.41 8.11
C VAL A 468 6.94 -4.89 8.33
N GLY A 469 6.75 -5.67 7.26
CA GLY A 469 7.04 -7.10 7.23
C GLY A 469 8.54 -7.36 7.12
N THR A 470 9.01 -8.41 7.80
CA THR A 470 10.40 -8.87 7.77
C THR A 470 10.48 -10.38 7.53
N ALA A 471 11.64 -10.99 7.72
CA ALA A 471 11.82 -12.43 7.52
C ALA A 471 10.97 -13.31 8.46
N ASN A 472 10.62 -12.83 9.64
CA ASN A 472 9.88 -13.60 10.65
C ASN A 472 9.09 -12.74 11.65
N THR A 473 8.92 -11.46 11.35
CA THR A 473 8.16 -10.54 12.20
C THR A 473 7.38 -9.53 11.39
N ILE A 474 6.36 -8.96 12.01
CA ILE A 474 5.77 -7.70 11.62
C ILE A 474 6.09 -6.67 12.69
N GLY A 475 6.86 -5.66 12.33
CA GLY A 475 7.19 -4.55 13.21
C GLY A 475 6.19 -3.40 13.06
N VAL A 476 5.95 -2.68 14.15
CA VAL A 476 5.06 -1.52 14.21
C VAL A 476 5.84 -0.36 14.82
N TRP A 477 5.87 0.75 14.08
CA TRP A 477 6.48 2.01 14.49
C TRP A 477 5.43 3.10 14.56
N GLY A 478 5.68 4.13 15.34
CA GLY A 478 4.79 5.27 15.49
C GLY A 478 5.39 6.30 16.45
N LEU A 479 4.58 7.28 16.85
CA LEU A 479 5.02 8.30 17.79
C LEU A 479 5.15 7.68 19.19
N THR A 480 6.34 7.74 19.77
CA THR A 480 6.66 7.13 21.07
C THR A 480 6.19 7.99 22.25
N ASN A 481 5.94 9.26 22.04
CA ASN A 481 5.59 10.24 23.06
C ASN A 481 4.28 10.98 22.73
N PHE A 482 3.32 10.28 22.17
CA PHE A 482 2.09 10.91 21.69
C PHE A 482 0.85 10.24 22.29
N LEU A 483 -0.11 11.07 22.76
CA LEU A 483 -1.44 10.63 23.15
C LEU A 483 -2.38 10.87 21.97
N TYR A 484 -2.90 9.80 21.38
CA TYR A 484 -3.87 9.91 20.29
C TYR A 484 -5.21 9.28 20.67
N THR A 485 -6.26 9.78 20.05
CA THR A 485 -7.63 9.39 20.34
C THR A 485 -8.24 8.61 19.19
N GLN A 486 -8.99 7.57 19.51
CA GLN A 486 -9.81 6.84 18.57
C GLN A 486 -11.26 6.93 19.02
N ALA A 487 -12.14 7.42 18.16
CA ALA A 487 -13.56 7.48 18.46
C ALA A 487 -14.19 6.09 18.26
N GLY A 488 -14.82 5.56 19.30
CA GLY A 488 -15.74 4.43 19.20
C GLY A 488 -17.18 4.91 19.03
N VAL A 489 -18.13 3.99 18.89
CA VAL A 489 -19.56 4.31 18.68
C VAL A 489 -20.16 5.09 19.87
N SER A 490 -19.70 4.82 21.09
CA SER A 490 -20.18 5.45 22.32
C SER A 490 -19.07 5.75 23.33
N ASN A 491 -17.81 5.63 22.94
CA ASN A 491 -16.66 5.85 23.80
C ASN A 491 -15.51 6.50 23.03
N LEU A 492 -14.50 6.95 23.77
CA LEU A 492 -13.25 7.46 23.25
C LEU A 492 -12.14 6.55 23.76
N VAL A 493 -11.30 6.05 22.88
CA VAL A 493 -10.13 5.27 23.26
C VAL A 493 -8.89 6.16 23.19
N LEU A 494 -8.17 6.25 24.30
CA LEU A 494 -6.90 6.94 24.42
C LEU A 494 -5.77 5.92 24.25
N ASN A 495 -4.89 6.16 23.31
CA ASN A 495 -3.74 5.30 23.02
C ASN A 495 -2.45 6.07 23.23
N TRP A 496 -1.45 5.43 23.84
CA TRP A 496 -0.09 5.95 23.98
C TRP A 496 0.89 4.79 24.13
N SER A 497 2.15 5.04 23.78
CA SER A 497 3.21 4.02 23.79
C SER A 497 4.12 4.08 25.02
N ALA A 498 4.22 5.25 25.66
CA ALA A 498 5.07 5.47 26.84
C ALA A 498 4.50 6.60 27.72
N GLY A 499 4.93 6.65 28.99
CA GLY A 499 4.49 7.65 29.96
C GLY A 499 3.26 7.23 30.76
N LYS A 500 2.82 8.11 31.66
CA LYS A 500 1.64 7.94 32.49
C LYS A 500 0.52 8.87 32.04
N LEU A 501 -0.70 8.36 31.96
CA LEU A 501 -1.86 9.19 31.65
C LEU A 501 -2.19 10.10 32.84
N LEU A 502 -2.21 11.38 32.63
CA LEU A 502 -2.71 12.38 33.58
C LEU A 502 -4.09 12.83 33.13
N GLN A 503 -4.95 13.14 34.11
CA GLN A 503 -6.29 13.68 33.86
C GLN A 503 -6.60 14.86 34.77
N THR A 504 -7.48 15.74 34.30
CA THR A 504 -8.01 16.86 35.10
C THR A 504 -9.37 17.31 34.55
N THR A 505 -10.17 17.94 35.36
CA THR A 505 -11.40 18.63 34.92
C THR A 505 -11.17 20.11 34.64
N ASN A 506 -9.99 20.65 34.99
CA ASN A 506 -9.60 22.04 34.75
C ASN A 506 -8.28 22.06 33.97
N LEU A 507 -8.26 22.67 32.77
CA LEU A 507 -7.09 22.71 31.90
C LEU A 507 -5.84 23.31 32.56
N MET A 508 -6.04 24.21 33.51
CA MET A 508 -4.94 24.82 34.29
C MET A 508 -4.44 23.91 35.44
N GLY A 509 -5.06 22.74 35.66
CA GLY A 509 -4.70 21.78 36.70
C GLY A 509 -5.51 21.94 38.01
N PRO A 510 -5.16 21.16 39.04
CA PRO A 510 -4.06 20.21 39.11
C PRO A 510 -4.29 18.97 38.21
N TRP A 511 -3.19 18.46 37.65
CA TRP A 511 -3.17 17.22 36.87
C TRP A 511 -2.87 16.04 37.78
N VAL A 512 -3.70 15.01 37.74
CA VAL A 512 -3.59 13.82 38.58
C VAL A 512 -3.29 12.60 37.68
N THR A 513 -2.34 11.77 38.10
CA THR A 513 -2.05 10.51 37.40
C THR A 513 -3.25 9.56 37.51
N ASN A 514 -3.73 9.08 36.37
CA ASN A 514 -4.70 8.01 36.33
C ASN A 514 -3.95 6.68 36.53
N THR A 515 -3.95 6.16 37.75
CA THR A 515 -3.17 4.97 38.14
C THR A 515 -3.75 3.66 37.59
N THR A 516 -5.00 3.69 37.10
CA THR A 516 -5.69 2.52 36.52
C THR A 516 -5.63 2.50 35.00
N ALA A 517 -5.18 3.59 34.36
CA ALA A 517 -5.15 3.68 32.91
C ALA A 517 -3.93 2.95 32.35
N ASN A 518 -4.20 1.97 31.49
CA ASN A 518 -3.24 1.33 30.60
C ASN A 518 -3.65 1.62 29.16
N SER A 519 -2.67 1.81 28.26
CA SER A 519 -2.96 1.98 26.83
C SER A 519 -3.28 0.63 26.18
N PRO A 520 -4.37 0.49 25.42
CA PRO A 520 -5.44 1.47 25.19
C PRO A 520 -6.34 1.69 26.42
N TYR A 521 -6.74 2.94 26.69
CA TYR A 521 -7.62 3.29 27.78
C TYR A 521 -8.96 3.80 27.25
N MET A 522 -10.04 3.09 27.61
CA MET A 522 -11.40 3.45 27.19
C MET A 522 -11.97 4.53 28.09
N VAL A 523 -12.33 5.65 27.51
CA VAL A 523 -13.06 6.74 28.18
C VAL A 523 -14.51 6.67 27.77
N VAL A 524 -15.38 6.44 28.71
CA VAL A 524 -16.84 6.59 28.54
C VAL A 524 -17.16 8.07 28.75
N PRO A 525 -17.68 8.78 27.74
CA PRO A 525 -18.03 10.18 27.87
C PRO A 525 -19.05 10.37 29.03
N THR A 526 -18.75 11.29 29.93
CA THR A 526 -19.63 11.73 31.01
C THR A 526 -20.05 13.18 30.75
N ASN A 527 -21.01 13.68 31.48
CA ASN A 527 -21.47 15.08 31.39
C ASN A 527 -20.41 16.09 31.89
N GLN A 528 -19.30 15.62 32.46
CA GLN A 528 -18.22 16.46 32.94
C GLN A 528 -17.09 16.51 31.92
N GLN A 529 -16.59 17.70 31.63
CA GLN A 529 -15.41 17.90 30.82
C GLN A 529 -14.18 17.31 31.52
N THR A 530 -13.40 16.47 30.82
CA THR A 530 -12.17 15.89 31.32
C THR A 530 -11.08 16.09 30.28
N PHE A 531 -9.92 16.54 30.70
CA PHE A 531 -8.73 16.72 29.89
C PHE A 531 -7.72 15.62 30.21
N TYR A 532 -6.98 15.18 29.21
CA TYR A 532 -5.95 14.15 29.30
C TYR A 532 -4.64 14.63 28.71
N ARG A 533 -3.52 14.24 29.32
CA ARG A 533 -2.16 14.41 28.77
C ARG A 533 -1.25 13.29 29.26
N LEU A 534 -0.09 13.14 28.63
CA LEU A 534 0.95 12.23 29.13
C LEU A 534 1.94 13.00 30.03
N SER A 535 2.50 12.26 30.97
CA SER A 535 3.70 12.61 31.74
C SER A 535 4.74 11.53 31.53
N PHE A 536 5.97 11.93 31.26
CA PHE A 536 7.13 11.07 31.04
C PHE A 536 8.06 11.10 32.24
#